data_c2e4c7c3f8440cff56deadf642010b33
#
_entry.id   c2e4c7c3f8440cff56deadf642010b33
#
_cell.length_a   1.000
_cell.length_b   1.000
_cell.length_c   1.000
_cell.angle_alpha   90.00
_cell.angle_beta   90.00
_cell.angle_gamma   90.00
#
_symmetry.space_group_name_H-M   'P 1'
#
loop_
_entity.id
_entity.type
_entity.pdbx_description
1 polymer ?
#
loop_
_entity_poly.entity_id
_entity_poly.type
_entity_poly.pdbx_seq_one_letter_code
_entity_poly.pdbx_strand_id
1 'polypeptide(L)'
;MIEVNTKPKAGLNVSKVAISLNSAAEFSMQFSVVGWGKYTDGEGNEVWGNTPIVSTLLSVTGAAWTNWGKTAGETDSDYIGNLALNQLGLERDDTVVAVEPEAPAE
;
A
#
# COMPACT_ATOMS: atom_id res chain seq x y z
N MET A 1 -2.56 9.50 4.77
CA MET A 1 -2.75 8.29 3.95
C MET A 1 -1.44 7.82 3.38
N ILE A 2 -1.22 6.54 3.40
CA ILE A 2 -0.02 5.93 2.85
C ILE A 2 -0.36 5.32 1.51
N GLU A 3 0.43 5.61 0.48
CA GLU A 3 0.23 5.01 -0.83
C GLU A 3 1.49 4.28 -1.24
N VAL A 4 1.33 3.05 -1.72
CA VAL A 4 2.44 2.20 -2.12
C VAL A 4 2.16 1.66 -3.52
N ASN A 5 3.09 1.85 -4.43
CA ASN A 5 2.98 1.25 -5.75
C ASN A 5 3.38 -0.22 -5.65
N THR A 6 2.67 -1.08 -6.36
CA THR A 6 2.86 -2.51 -6.27
C THR A 6 3.01 -3.13 -7.64
N LYS A 7 3.58 -4.33 -7.68
CA LYS A 7 3.71 -5.09 -8.92
C LYS A 7 2.49 -6.00 -9.06
N PRO A 8 1.69 -5.84 -10.11
CA PRO A 8 0.55 -6.74 -10.33
C PRO A 8 1.04 -8.16 -10.52
N LYS A 9 0.22 -9.11 -10.13
CA LYS A 9 0.55 -10.51 -10.34
C LYS A 9 -0.67 -11.25 -10.85
N ALA A 10 -0.45 -12.45 -11.35
CA ALA A 10 -1.53 -13.27 -11.88
C ALA A 10 -2.58 -13.50 -10.79
N GLY A 11 -3.81 -13.21 -11.11
CA GLY A 11 -4.91 -13.37 -10.14
C GLY A 11 -5.13 -12.18 -9.24
N LEU A 12 -4.22 -11.19 -9.23
CA LEU A 12 -4.38 -10.01 -8.38
C LEU A 12 -3.70 -8.82 -9.05
N ASN A 13 -4.44 -8.17 -9.93
CA ASN A 13 -3.90 -7.04 -10.70
C ASN A 13 -4.02 -5.75 -9.91
N VAL A 14 -3.17 -5.59 -8.91
CA VAL A 14 -3.14 -4.40 -8.07
C VAL A 14 -1.84 -3.66 -8.33
N SER A 15 -1.94 -2.40 -8.73
CA SER A 15 -0.77 -1.56 -9.03
C SER A 15 -0.54 -0.50 -7.97
N LYS A 16 -1.50 -0.26 -7.09
CA LYS A 16 -1.35 0.69 -6.00
C LYS A 16 -2.21 0.27 -4.82
N VAL A 17 -1.67 0.44 -3.63
CA VAL A 17 -2.40 0.17 -2.40
C VAL A 17 -2.45 1.47 -1.59
N ALA A 18 -3.63 1.87 -1.16
CA ALA A 18 -3.82 3.04 -0.30
C ALA A 18 -4.21 2.56 1.08
N ILE A 19 -3.53 3.09 2.10
CA ILE A 19 -3.71 2.66 3.48
C ILE A 19 -4.05 3.88 4.32
N SER A 20 -5.14 3.84 5.05
CA SER A 20 -5.53 4.93 5.92
C SER A 20 -5.97 4.41 7.28
N LEU A 21 -5.78 5.23 8.30
CA LEU A 21 -6.14 4.83 9.65
C LEU A 21 -7.66 4.69 9.76
N ASN A 22 -8.09 3.53 10.24
CA ASN A 22 -9.51 3.26 10.42
C ASN A 22 -9.91 3.45 11.89
N SER A 23 -9.13 2.90 12.81
CA SER A 23 -9.39 3.08 14.23
C SER A 23 -8.10 2.83 15.01
N ALA A 24 -8.05 3.37 16.22
CA ALA A 24 -6.89 3.20 17.09
C ALA A 24 -7.41 2.89 18.50
N ALA A 25 -6.71 2.01 19.17
CA ALA A 25 -6.99 1.65 20.55
C ALA A 25 -5.66 1.54 21.29
N GLU A 26 -5.73 1.29 22.59
CA GLU A 26 -4.51 1.13 23.34
C GLU A 26 -3.79 -0.14 22.86
N PHE A 27 -2.53 0.02 22.47
CA PHE A 27 -1.67 -1.09 22.00
C PHE A 27 -2.13 -1.74 20.69
N SER A 28 -2.95 -1.04 19.89
CA SER A 28 -3.32 -1.56 18.57
C SER A 28 -3.85 -0.45 17.69
N MET A 29 -3.73 -0.68 16.38
CA MET A 29 -4.32 0.20 15.38
C MET A 29 -4.88 -0.66 14.26
N GLN A 30 -5.93 -0.16 13.62
CA GLN A 30 -6.53 -0.84 12.48
C GLN A 30 -6.55 0.12 11.31
N PHE A 31 -6.09 -0.35 10.17
CA PHE A 31 -6.00 0.45 8.95
C PHE A 31 -6.90 -0.12 7.87
N SER A 32 -7.47 0.77 7.08
CA SER A 32 -8.20 0.37 5.89
C SER A 32 -7.19 0.26 4.75
N VAL A 33 -7.19 -0.87 4.05
CA VAL A 33 -6.26 -1.16 2.98
C VAL A 33 -7.05 -1.39 1.70
N VAL A 34 -6.84 -0.55 0.69
CA VAL A 34 -7.59 -0.59 -0.56
C VAL A 34 -6.61 -0.66 -1.71
N GLY A 35 -6.79 -1.65 -2.59
CA GLY A 35 -5.92 -1.87 -3.73
C GLY A 35 -6.60 -1.55 -5.04
N TRP A 36 -5.89 -0.86 -5.93
CA TRP A 36 -6.41 -0.40 -7.21
C TRP A 36 -5.56 -0.96 -8.34
N GLY A 37 -6.19 -1.24 -9.48
CA GLY A 37 -5.48 -1.73 -10.64
C GLY A 37 -5.58 -0.76 -11.80
N LYS A 38 -4.79 -1.02 -12.83
CA LYS A 38 -4.83 -0.28 -14.08
C LYS A 38 -5.39 -1.16 -15.17
N TYR A 39 -5.99 -0.54 -16.19
CA TYR A 39 -6.45 -1.26 -17.36
C TYR A 39 -6.28 -0.36 -18.58
N THR A 40 -6.33 -0.97 -19.76
CA THR A 40 -6.23 -0.24 -21.01
C THR A 40 -7.63 0.11 -21.49
N ASP A 41 -7.89 1.40 -21.72
CA ASP A 41 -9.21 1.81 -22.19
C ASP A 41 -9.36 1.53 -23.68
N GLY A 42 -10.49 1.92 -24.24
CA GLY A 42 -10.78 1.67 -25.64
C GLY A 42 -9.90 2.41 -26.62
N GLU A 43 -9.14 3.38 -26.14
CA GLU A 43 -8.23 4.16 -26.99
C GLU A 43 -6.79 3.73 -26.83
N GLY A 44 -6.54 2.67 -26.07
CA GLY A 44 -5.19 2.18 -25.88
C GLY A 44 -4.42 2.85 -24.74
N ASN A 45 -5.06 3.72 -23.98
CA ASN A 45 -4.41 4.41 -22.86
C ASN A 45 -4.55 3.62 -21.58
N GLU A 46 -3.50 3.67 -20.75
CA GLU A 46 -3.55 3.00 -19.46
C GLU A 46 -4.19 3.93 -18.44
N VAL A 47 -5.23 3.47 -17.78
CA VAL A 47 -5.98 4.27 -16.82
C VAL A 47 -6.21 3.48 -15.54
N TRP A 48 -6.44 4.20 -14.44
CA TRP A 48 -6.77 3.55 -13.16
C TRP A 48 -8.23 3.12 -13.16
N GLY A 49 -8.48 1.96 -12.55
CA GLY A 49 -9.84 1.50 -12.38
C GLY A 49 -10.61 2.39 -11.43
N ASN A 50 -11.92 2.46 -11.61
CA ASN A 50 -12.79 3.28 -10.77
C ASN A 50 -13.18 2.59 -9.49
N THR A 51 -12.99 1.30 -9.42
CA THR A 51 -13.42 0.50 -8.27
C THR A 51 -12.22 -0.25 -7.70
N PRO A 52 -12.07 -0.29 -6.38
CA PRO A 52 -10.96 -1.05 -5.79
C PRO A 52 -11.08 -2.53 -6.12
N ILE A 53 -9.94 -3.16 -6.36
CA ILE A 53 -9.89 -4.59 -6.59
C ILE A 53 -9.89 -5.32 -5.25
N VAL A 54 -9.23 -4.72 -4.25
CA VAL A 54 -9.10 -5.28 -2.91
C VAL A 54 -9.52 -4.23 -1.90
N SER A 55 -10.26 -4.65 -0.89
CA SER A 55 -10.61 -3.77 0.23
C SER A 55 -10.62 -4.63 1.48
N THR A 56 -9.74 -4.36 2.42
CA THR A 56 -9.59 -5.17 3.60
C THR A 56 -9.12 -4.32 4.78
N LEU A 57 -8.95 -4.94 5.93
CA LEU A 57 -8.45 -4.26 7.11
C LEU A 57 -7.13 -4.89 7.54
N LEU A 58 -6.21 -4.04 8.00
CA LEU A 58 -4.94 -4.47 8.56
C LEU A 58 -4.95 -4.13 10.03
N SER A 59 -4.78 -5.13 10.88
CA SER A 59 -4.70 -4.91 12.31
C SER A 59 -3.25 -4.99 12.76
N VAL A 60 -2.77 -3.95 13.43
CA VAL A 60 -1.41 -3.92 13.96
C VAL A 60 -1.52 -4.14 15.46
N THR A 61 -1.28 -5.38 15.86
CA THR A 61 -1.40 -5.79 17.27
C THR A 61 -0.27 -6.76 17.62
N GLY A 62 -0.11 -7.06 18.89
CA GLY A 62 0.84 -8.06 19.32
C GLY A 62 2.27 -7.76 18.90
N ALA A 63 2.91 -8.71 18.23
CA ALA A 63 4.30 -8.55 17.80
C ALA A 63 4.44 -7.43 16.80
N ALA A 64 3.48 -7.26 15.91
CA ALA A 64 3.54 -6.17 14.91
C ALA A 64 3.51 -4.82 15.60
N TRP A 65 2.70 -4.67 16.64
CA TRP A 65 2.67 -3.44 17.42
C TRP A 65 3.99 -3.22 18.15
N THR A 66 4.50 -4.27 18.80
CA THR A 66 5.72 -4.18 19.59
C THR A 66 6.94 -3.85 18.73
N ASN A 67 6.99 -4.37 17.51
CA ASN A 67 8.15 -4.19 16.64
C ASN A 67 8.10 -2.88 15.84
N TRP A 68 7.00 -2.17 15.89
CA TRP A 68 6.85 -0.93 15.14
C TRP A 68 7.83 0.10 15.70
N GLY A 69 8.65 0.65 14.82
CA GLY A 69 9.63 1.66 15.20
C GLY A 69 10.95 1.10 15.71
N LYS A 70 11.14 -0.20 15.64
CA LYS A 70 12.37 -0.82 16.15
C LYS A 70 13.49 -0.86 15.11
N THR A 71 13.18 -0.69 13.84
CA THR A 71 14.17 -0.77 12.79
C THR A 71 14.67 0.63 12.46
N ALA A 72 15.95 0.87 12.60
CA ALA A 72 16.52 2.18 12.33
C ALA A 72 16.37 2.51 10.85
N GLY A 73 15.96 3.73 10.56
CA GLY A 73 15.81 4.18 9.19
C GLY A 73 14.49 3.82 8.55
N GLU A 74 13.68 3.02 9.19
CA GLU A 74 12.39 2.63 8.64
C GLU A 74 11.33 3.62 9.10
N THR A 75 10.61 4.20 8.15
CA THR A 75 9.53 5.15 8.49
C THR A 75 8.26 4.40 8.81
N ASP A 76 7.30 5.10 9.41
CA ASP A 76 5.98 4.50 9.67
C ASP A 76 5.33 4.06 8.38
N SER A 77 5.46 4.85 7.32
CA SER A 77 4.89 4.50 6.02
C SER A 77 5.49 3.20 5.48
N ASP A 78 6.80 3.02 5.65
CA ASP A 78 7.45 1.81 5.19
C ASP A 78 6.98 0.61 6.00
N TYR A 79 6.90 0.75 7.31
CA TYR A 79 6.51 -0.35 8.17
C TYR A 79 5.08 -0.82 7.90
N ILE A 80 4.15 0.12 7.91
CA ILE A 80 2.74 -0.19 7.70
C ILE A 80 2.50 -0.65 6.26
N GLY A 81 3.18 -0.01 5.30
CA GLY A 81 3.07 -0.42 3.90
C GLY A 81 3.52 -1.87 3.71
N ASN A 82 4.65 -2.24 4.32
CA ASN A 82 5.16 -3.61 4.19
C ASN A 82 4.22 -4.63 4.85
N LEU A 83 3.63 -4.29 5.98
CA LEU A 83 2.67 -5.18 6.62
C LEU A 83 1.46 -5.41 5.72
N ALA A 84 0.95 -4.35 5.11
CA ALA A 84 -0.20 -4.46 4.23
C ALA A 84 0.12 -5.30 3.00
N LEU A 85 1.29 -5.09 2.39
CA LEU A 85 1.67 -5.85 1.21
C LEU A 85 1.88 -7.32 1.55
N ASN A 86 2.46 -7.62 2.72
CA ASN A 86 2.61 -9.00 3.15
C ASN A 86 1.26 -9.68 3.34
N GLN A 87 0.30 -8.96 3.89
CA GLN A 87 -1.04 -9.52 4.07
C GLN A 87 -1.69 -9.84 2.74
N LEU A 88 -1.46 -9.01 1.72
CA LEU A 88 -2.05 -9.19 0.40
C LEU A 88 -1.21 -10.11 -0.49
N GLY A 89 0.02 -10.40 -0.10
CA GLY A 89 0.92 -11.20 -0.92
C GLY A 89 1.47 -10.44 -2.12
N LEU A 90 1.59 -9.14 -2.00
CA LEU A 90 2.08 -8.29 -3.09
C LEU A 90 3.49 -7.81 -2.82
N GLU A 91 4.16 -7.36 -3.87
CA GLU A 91 5.50 -6.79 -3.78
C GLU A 91 5.46 -5.31 -4.11
N ARG A 92 6.33 -4.55 -3.44
CA ARG A 92 6.45 -3.13 -3.71
C ARG A 92 7.11 -2.90 -5.06
N ASP A 93 6.62 -1.92 -5.82
CA ASP A 93 7.20 -1.57 -7.11
C ASP A 93 8.07 -0.32 -6.91
N ASP A 94 9.32 -0.53 -6.61
CA ASP A 94 10.24 0.57 -6.33
C ASP A 94 10.64 1.32 -7.59
N THR A 95 10.47 0.72 -8.76
CA THR A 95 10.83 1.42 -9.98
C THR A 95 9.89 2.57 -10.25
N VAL A 96 8.61 2.42 -9.87
CA VAL A 96 7.68 3.53 -10.02
C VAL A 96 8.00 4.63 -9.03
N VAL A 97 8.38 4.25 -7.80
CA VAL A 97 8.73 5.23 -6.80
C VAL A 97 9.94 6.04 -7.23
N ALA A 98 10.88 5.41 -7.90
CA ALA A 98 12.08 6.10 -8.31
C ALA A 98 11.80 7.23 -9.31
N VAL A 99 10.68 7.18 -9.98
CA VAL A 99 10.33 8.22 -10.92
C VAL A 99 9.68 9.40 -10.23
N GLU A 100 9.09 9.13 -9.08
CA GLU A 100 8.35 10.15 -8.38
C GLU A 100 9.13 11.38 -8.00
N PRO A 101 10.37 11.29 -7.73
CA PRO A 101 11.06 12.44 -7.20
C PRO A 101 11.01 13.67 -8.04
N GLU A 102 10.62 13.52 -9.22
CA GLU A 102 10.48 14.69 -9.94
C GLU A 102 9.44 15.54 -9.34
N ALA A 103 8.86 14.97 -8.56
CA ALA A 103 7.92 15.69 -7.92
C ALA A 103 8.43 16.79 -7.20
N PRO A 104 8.43 16.92 -6.89
CA PRO A 104 8.55 17.70 -6.18
C PRO A 104 9.02 18.71 -6.44
N ALA A 105 9.24 18.56 -6.79
CA ALA A 105 9.58 19.26 -6.80
C ALA A 105 9.23 20.12 -6.29
N GLU A 106 9.26 19.89 -6.06
CA GLU A 106 8.83 20.33 -5.81
C GLU A 106 8.99 20.98 -5.75
#